data_b26fbd98d62092e1cca326e83a534079
#
_entry.id   b26fbd98d62092e1cca326e83a534079
#
_cell.length_a   1.000
_cell.length_b   1.000
_cell.length_c   1.000
_cell.angle_alpha   90.00
_cell.angle_beta   90.00
_cell.angle_gamma   90.00
#
_symmetry.space_group_name_H-M   'P 1'
#
loop_
_entity.id
_entity.type
_entity.pdbx_description
1 polymer ?
#
loop_
_entity_poly.entity_id
_entity_poly.type
_entity_poly.pdbx_seq_one_letter_code
_entity_poly.pdbx_strand_id
1 'polypeptide(L)'
;MLVDEAESLAEARDASGLRDLVADDYEDADGRDAPEIRNFLHAWLVAHPSVNLLTRIDAIELEGTELARVDVTVGMLGREAGGESDWDLALEVERLDIRLARDGGEWRMIGARRRD
;
A
#
# COMPACT_ATOMS: atom_id res chain seq x y z
N MET A 1 4.16 12.81 -0.82
CA MET A 1 3.09 12.29 0.01
C MET A 1 3.29 10.79 0.25
N LEU A 2 2.73 10.22 1.30
CA LEU A 2 2.95 8.82 1.69
C LEU A 2 2.59 7.82 0.58
N VAL A 3 1.52 8.08 -0.18
CA VAL A 3 1.11 7.19 -1.28
C VAL A 3 2.18 7.13 -2.38
N ASP A 4 2.74 8.27 -2.76
CA ASP A 4 3.80 8.33 -3.76
C ASP A 4 5.08 7.66 -3.26
N GLU A 5 5.38 7.83 -1.98
CA GLU A 5 6.51 7.19 -1.33
C GLU A 5 6.35 5.66 -1.31
N ALA A 6 5.14 5.18 -0.97
CA ALA A 6 4.84 3.75 -0.98
C ALA A 6 4.97 3.16 -2.39
N GLU A 7 4.48 3.86 -3.40
CA GLU A 7 4.62 3.45 -4.80
C GLU A 7 6.09 3.31 -5.19
N SER A 8 6.89 4.32 -4.89
CA SER A 8 8.33 4.31 -5.20
C SER A 8 9.06 3.18 -4.48
N LEU A 9 8.74 2.95 -3.22
CA LEU A 9 9.35 1.87 -2.42
C LEU A 9 8.97 0.50 -2.94
N ALA A 10 7.71 0.31 -3.36
CA ALA A 10 7.25 -0.95 -3.93
C ALA A 10 7.94 -1.24 -5.27
N GLU A 11 8.05 -0.25 -6.14
CA GLU A 11 8.74 -0.39 -7.42
C GLU A 11 10.23 -0.66 -7.24
N ALA A 12 10.85 -0.06 -6.23
CA ALA A 12 12.24 -0.33 -5.86
C ALA A 12 12.41 -1.64 -5.08
N ARG A 13 11.31 -2.32 -4.76
CA ARG A 13 11.27 -3.56 -3.97
C ARG A 13 11.87 -3.40 -2.56
N ASP A 14 11.70 -2.22 -1.99
CA ASP A 14 12.18 -1.92 -0.63
C ASP A 14 11.14 -2.33 0.42
N ALA A 15 11.14 -3.60 0.78
CA ALA A 15 10.22 -4.14 1.77
C ALA A 15 10.38 -3.47 3.14
N SER A 16 11.61 -3.16 3.53
CA SER A 16 11.87 -2.50 4.81
C SER A 16 11.27 -1.09 4.84
N GLY A 17 11.46 -0.31 3.77
CA GLY A 17 10.88 1.03 3.66
C GLY A 17 9.36 1.01 3.68
N LEU A 18 8.73 0.05 2.98
CA LEU A 18 7.26 -0.10 3.01
C LEU A 18 6.76 -0.43 4.41
N ARG A 19 7.44 -1.31 5.11
CA ARG A 19 7.07 -1.70 6.47
C ARG A 19 7.13 -0.51 7.43
N ASP A 20 8.06 0.41 7.23
CA ASP A 20 8.21 1.60 8.05
C ASP A 20 7.07 2.60 7.89
N LEU A 21 6.30 2.51 6.80
CA LEU A 21 5.12 3.35 6.58
C LEU A 21 3.91 2.87 7.38
N VAL A 22 3.96 1.67 7.95
CA VAL A 22 2.89 1.10 8.75
C VAL A 22 3.10 1.46 10.21
N ALA A 23 2.08 2.08 10.84
CA ALA A 23 2.13 2.40 12.25
C ALA A 23 2.07 1.12 13.11
N ASP A 24 2.65 1.18 14.31
CA ASP A 24 2.63 0.03 15.22
C ASP A 24 1.23 -0.35 15.69
N ASP A 25 0.31 0.62 15.73
CA ASP A 25 -1.09 0.41 16.11
C ASP A 25 -2.02 0.19 14.92
N TYR A 26 -1.48 -0.15 13.76
CA TYR A 26 -2.25 -0.45 12.56
C TYR A 26 -3.27 -1.55 12.81
N GLU A 27 -4.49 -1.33 12.32
CA GLU A 27 -5.53 -2.34 12.28
C GLU A 27 -6.44 -2.06 11.09
N ASP A 28 -6.63 -3.03 10.21
CA ASP A 28 -7.47 -2.85 9.03
C ASP A 28 -8.85 -3.51 9.17
N ALA A 29 -9.68 -3.31 8.16
CA ALA A 29 -11.04 -3.85 8.15
C ALA A 29 -11.09 -5.38 8.11
N ASP A 30 -10.00 -6.03 7.68
CA ASP A 30 -9.90 -7.49 7.65
C ASP A 30 -9.35 -8.06 8.96
N GLY A 31 -9.11 -7.21 9.95
CA GLY A 31 -8.61 -7.61 11.26
C GLY A 31 -7.12 -7.83 11.33
N ARG A 32 -6.35 -7.40 10.31
CA ARG A 32 -4.89 -7.51 10.34
C ARG A 32 -4.30 -6.42 11.23
N ASP A 33 -3.32 -6.80 12.03
CA ASP A 33 -2.52 -5.85 12.81
C ASP A 33 -1.22 -5.48 12.08
N ALA A 34 -0.38 -4.66 12.71
CA ALA A 34 0.86 -4.21 12.09
C ALA A 34 1.79 -5.35 11.67
N PRO A 35 2.10 -6.34 12.53
CA PRO A 35 2.94 -7.47 12.10
C PRO A 35 2.36 -8.22 10.91
N GLU A 36 1.06 -8.45 10.90
CA GLU A 36 0.39 -9.19 9.83
C GLU A 36 0.44 -8.46 8.49
N ILE A 37 0.16 -7.14 8.49
CA ILE A 37 0.22 -6.37 7.23
C ILE A 37 1.66 -6.21 6.74
N ARG A 38 2.63 -6.08 7.64
CA ARG A 38 4.05 -6.03 7.27
C ARG A 38 4.51 -7.33 6.62
N ASN A 39 4.08 -8.47 7.15
CA ASN A 39 4.37 -9.78 6.57
C ASN A 39 3.69 -9.95 5.22
N PHE A 40 2.45 -9.48 5.08
CA PHE A 40 1.73 -9.50 3.82
C PHE A 40 2.47 -8.71 2.74
N LEU A 41 2.92 -7.49 3.06
CA LEU A 41 3.67 -6.66 2.12
C LEU A 41 4.96 -7.34 1.66
N HIS A 42 5.67 -7.97 2.58
CA HIS A 42 6.88 -8.71 2.25
C HIS A 42 6.59 -9.89 1.32
N ALA A 43 5.58 -10.70 1.67
CA ALA A 43 5.19 -11.86 0.88
C ALA A 43 4.70 -11.45 -0.52
N TRP A 44 3.97 -10.35 -0.62
CA TRP A 44 3.51 -9.82 -1.89
C TRP A 44 4.67 -9.44 -2.81
N LEU A 45 5.69 -8.76 -2.28
CA LEU A 45 6.88 -8.41 -3.06
C LEU A 45 7.64 -9.64 -3.54
N VAL A 46 7.72 -10.68 -2.71
CA VAL A 46 8.37 -11.94 -3.10
C VAL A 46 7.59 -12.62 -4.23
N ALA A 47 6.26 -12.59 -4.16
CA ALA A 47 5.40 -13.22 -5.16
C ALA A 47 5.35 -12.45 -6.49
N HIS A 48 5.72 -11.17 -6.48
CA HIS A 48 5.65 -10.30 -7.66
C HIS A 48 7.05 -9.75 -7.97
N PRO A 49 7.90 -10.52 -8.66
CA PRO A 49 9.30 -10.11 -8.92
C PRO A 49 9.41 -8.89 -9.84
N SER A 50 8.37 -8.56 -10.58
CA SER A 50 8.32 -7.38 -11.43
C SER A 50 7.02 -6.65 -11.19
N VAL A 51 7.09 -5.40 -10.73
CA VAL A 51 5.91 -4.62 -10.32
C VAL A 51 5.96 -3.23 -10.93
N ASN A 52 4.85 -2.83 -11.53
CA ASN A 52 4.59 -1.44 -11.90
C ASN A 52 3.29 -1.01 -11.22
N LEU A 53 3.34 0.06 -10.47
CA LEU A 53 2.19 0.62 -9.78
C LEU A 53 1.81 1.96 -10.39
N LEU A 54 0.51 2.13 -10.60
CA LEU A 54 -0.08 3.42 -10.96
C LEU A 54 -1.06 3.77 -9.86
N THR A 55 -0.89 4.93 -9.26
CA THR A 55 -1.77 5.39 -8.20
C THR A 55 -2.47 6.68 -8.61
N ARG A 56 -3.75 6.77 -8.23
CA ARG A 56 -4.52 8.00 -8.40
C ARG A 56 -5.19 8.32 -7.08
N ILE A 57 -4.95 9.51 -6.58
CA ILE A 57 -5.61 9.98 -5.38
C ILE A 57 -6.96 10.56 -5.79
N ASP A 58 -8.05 9.91 -5.36
CA ASP A 58 -9.40 10.32 -5.70
C ASP A 58 -9.95 11.39 -4.74
N ALA A 59 -9.57 11.31 -3.47
CA ALA A 59 -9.99 12.29 -2.46
C ALA A 59 -9.04 12.25 -1.26
N ILE A 60 -8.87 13.40 -0.62
CA ILE A 60 -8.15 13.52 0.65
C ILE A 60 -9.03 14.31 1.60
N GLU A 61 -9.26 13.75 2.79
CA GLU A 61 -9.95 14.42 3.88
C GLU A 61 -9.02 14.53 5.08
N LEU A 62 -8.81 15.76 5.55
CA LEU A 62 -8.05 16.01 6.77
C LEU A 62 -9.01 16.11 7.95
N GLU A 63 -8.71 15.38 9.02
CA GLU A 63 -9.44 15.44 10.28
C GLU A 63 -8.51 16.09 11.32
N GLY A 64 -8.57 17.42 11.43
CA GLY A 64 -7.63 18.17 12.24
C GLY A 64 -6.23 18.17 11.58
N THR A 65 -5.18 18.17 12.39
CA THR A 65 -3.79 18.23 11.93
C THR A 65 -3.08 16.88 12.00
N GLU A 66 -3.70 15.88 12.63
CA GLU A 66 -3.05 14.62 12.97
C GLU A 66 -3.62 13.40 12.23
N LEU A 67 -4.81 13.54 11.61
CA LEU A 67 -5.49 12.43 10.94
C LEU A 67 -5.87 12.81 9.52
N ALA A 68 -5.81 11.81 8.63
CA ALA A 68 -6.26 11.97 7.26
C ALA A 68 -6.88 10.66 6.74
N ARG A 69 -7.81 10.82 5.80
CA ARG A 69 -8.31 9.71 4.98
C ARG A 69 -7.95 9.99 3.55
N VAL A 70 -7.44 8.99 2.87
CA VAL A 70 -7.09 9.08 1.47
C VAL A 70 -7.81 7.99 0.71
N ASP A 71 -8.63 8.39 -0.25
CA ASP A 71 -9.22 7.45 -1.19
C ASP A 71 -8.31 7.37 -2.40
N VAL A 72 -7.84 6.18 -2.71
CA VAL A 72 -6.88 5.96 -3.77
C VAL A 72 -7.31 4.79 -4.66
N THR A 73 -7.10 4.95 -5.96
CA THR A 73 -7.20 3.87 -6.92
C THR A 73 -5.78 3.43 -7.28
N VAL A 74 -5.51 2.13 -7.12
CA VAL A 74 -4.21 1.55 -7.41
C VAL A 74 -4.36 0.57 -8.55
N GLY A 75 -3.66 0.81 -9.64
CA GLY A 75 -3.48 -0.16 -10.72
C GLY A 75 -2.16 -0.87 -10.51
N MET A 76 -2.19 -2.18 -10.51
CA MET A 76 -1.00 -3.01 -10.37
C MET A 76 -0.80 -3.84 -11.60
N LEU A 77 0.33 -3.68 -12.27
CA LEU A 77 0.75 -4.51 -13.38
C LEU A 77 2.00 -5.26 -12.95
N GLY A 78 1.90 -6.57 -12.84
CA GLY A 78 3.01 -7.37 -12.39
C GLY A 78 3.07 -8.72 -13.11
N ARG A 79 4.22 -9.34 -13.04
CA ARG A 79 4.42 -10.70 -13.49
C ARG A 79 4.51 -11.59 -12.27
N GLU A 80 3.71 -12.65 -12.23
CA GLU A 80 3.78 -13.60 -11.15
C GLU A 80 5.07 -14.41 -11.20
N ALA A 81 5.56 -14.82 -10.03
CA ALA A 81 6.72 -15.68 -9.95
C ALA A 81 6.45 -17.01 -10.65
N GLY A 82 7.34 -17.42 -11.57
CA GLY A 82 7.17 -18.62 -12.36
C GLY A 82 6.45 -18.43 -13.68
N GLY A 83 6.05 -17.19 -14.02
CA GLY A 83 5.49 -16.88 -15.34
C GLY A 83 6.52 -17.12 -16.45
N GLU A 84 6.10 -17.77 -17.51
CA GLU A 84 6.99 -18.19 -18.61
C GLU A 84 6.97 -17.23 -19.81
N SER A 85 6.01 -16.31 -19.88
CA SER A 85 5.88 -15.41 -21.02
C SER A 85 5.35 -14.04 -20.61
N ASP A 86 5.43 -13.08 -21.54
CA ASP A 86 4.90 -11.72 -21.34
C ASP A 86 3.37 -11.70 -21.23
N TRP A 87 2.70 -12.78 -21.62
CA TRP A 87 1.25 -12.94 -21.51
C TRP A 87 0.80 -13.27 -20.09
N ASP A 88 1.73 -13.61 -19.19
CA ASP A 88 1.46 -13.90 -17.79
C ASP A 88 1.41 -12.62 -16.94
N LEU A 89 1.34 -11.45 -17.57
CA LEU A 89 1.15 -10.19 -16.86
C LEU A 89 -0.25 -10.12 -16.28
N ALA A 90 -0.33 -9.83 -14.99
CA ALA A 90 -1.60 -9.63 -14.30
C ALA A 90 -1.83 -8.13 -14.11
N LEU A 91 -3.03 -7.67 -14.50
CA LEU A 91 -3.48 -6.30 -14.22
C LEU A 91 -4.57 -6.37 -13.16
N GLU A 92 -4.31 -5.77 -12.02
CA GLU A 92 -5.28 -5.65 -10.95
C GLU A 92 -5.54 -4.19 -10.65
N VAL A 93 -6.80 -3.86 -10.39
CA VAL A 93 -7.21 -2.52 -9.97
C VAL A 93 -7.92 -2.62 -8.63
N GLU A 94 -7.41 -1.89 -7.66
CA GLU A 94 -8.00 -1.85 -6.33
C GLU A 94 -8.33 -0.41 -5.96
N ARG A 95 -9.45 -0.25 -5.29
CA ARG A 95 -9.84 1.03 -4.70
C ARG A 95 -9.73 0.89 -3.19
N LEU A 96 -8.97 1.78 -2.57
CA LEU A 96 -8.66 1.71 -1.15
C LEU A 96 -9.02 3.00 -0.44
N ASP A 97 -9.53 2.85 0.77
CA ASP A 97 -9.67 3.92 1.74
C ASP A 97 -8.56 3.70 2.77
N ILE A 98 -7.57 4.58 2.78
CA ILE A 98 -6.41 4.48 3.64
C ILE A 98 -6.52 5.54 4.73
N ARG A 99 -6.36 5.11 5.98
CA ARG A 99 -6.30 6.03 7.12
C ARG A 99 -4.87 6.26 7.52
N LEU A 100 -4.56 7.53 7.75
CA LEU A 100 -3.22 7.97 8.11
C LEU A 100 -3.28 8.74 9.42
N ALA A 101 -2.26 8.56 10.25
CA ALA A 101 -2.02 9.39 11.41
C ALA A 101 -0.64 10.00 11.31
N ARG A 102 -0.52 11.23 11.80
CA ARG A 102 0.73 11.96 11.86
C ARG A 102 1.32 11.82 13.24
N ASP A 103 2.56 11.33 13.30
CA ASP A 103 3.28 11.14 14.55
C ASP A 103 4.71 11.67 14.36
N GLY A 104 5.10 12.64 15.21
CA GLY A 104 6.43 13.23 15.12
C GLY A 104 6.71 13.92 13.78
N GLY A 105 5.69 14.42 13.10
CA GLY A 105 5.81 15.06 11.79
C GLY A 105 5.77 14.11 10.61
N GLU A 106 5.68 12.80 10.84
CA GLU A 106 5.62 11.79 9.80
C GLU A 106 4.25 11.13 9.73
N TRP A 107 3.74 10.96 8.51
CA TRP A 107 2.49 10.25 8.28
C TRP A 107 2.74 8.75 8.18
N ARG A 108 1.90 7.96 8.87
CA ARG A 108 1.93 6.50 8.79
C ARG A 108 0.53 5.95 8.63
N MET A 109 0.43 4.79 7.99
CA MET A 109 -0.85 4.09 7.84
C MET A 109 -1.28 3.50 9.17
N ILE A 110 -2.53 3.78 9.55
CA ILE A 110 -3.15 3.19 10.75
C ILE A 110 -4.31 2.25 10.39
N GLY A 111 -4.72 2.20 9.16
CA GLY A 111 -5.75 1.30 8.68
C GLY A 111 -5.97 1.42 7.19
N ALA A 112 -6.63 0.44 6.63
CA ALA A 112 -7.02 0.43 5.23
C ALA A 112 -8.23 -0.48 5.03
N ARG A 113 -9.01 -0.19 4.00
CA ARG A 113 -10.09 -1.07 3.55
C ARG A 113 -10.32 -0.89 2.07
N ARG A 114 -10.86 -1.93 1.43
CA ARG A 114 -11.28 -1.84 0.04
C ARG A 114 -12.58 -1.05 -0.07
N ARG A 115 -12.66 -0.24 -1.11
CA ARG A 115 -13.91 0.42 -1.51
C ARG A 115 -14.53 -0.38 -2.65
N ASP A 116 -15.82 -0.55 -2.56
CA ASP A 116 -16.58 -1.18 -3.66
C ASP A 116 -16.90 -0.20 -4.76
#